data_f6dacb1fa90a4e536c2c48741ea26197
#
_entry.id   f6dacb1fa90a4e536c2c48741ea26197
#
_cell.length_a   1.000
_cell.length_b   1.000
_cell.length_c   1.000
_cell.angle_alpha   90.00
_cell.angle_beta   90.00
_cell.angle_gamma   90.00
#
_symmetry.space_group_name_H-M   'P 1'
#
loop_
_entity.id
_entity.type
_entity.pdbx_description
1 polymer ?
#
loop_
_entity_poly.entity_id
_entity_poly.type
_entity_poly.pdbx_seq_one_letter_code
_entity_poly.pdbx_strand_id
1 'polypeptide(L)'
;MYLYESDLHSKEPLVAYLENFIAPSECDRFVEYSRSRVKESEVVSKTDGRHYKHSARTSSDFFMDNHYPPNEQLRHTVAEFFDKDIMSFEDTMVIRYLEGQQYKPHVDYFLHDVSGIEQRVATAIMYLNDVEEGGATTFPRLDLSFKPKKGSLIYFEYDYEDYNTNALTL
;
A
#
# COMPACT_ATOMS: atom_id res chain seq x y z
N MET A 1 11.85 12.54 11.19
CA MET A 1 11.24 11.35 11.84
C MET A 1 12.25 10.20 11.71
N TYR A 2 12.33 9.29 12.66
CA TYR A 2 13.29 8.17 12.62
C TYR A 2 12.55 6.87 12.84
N LEU A 3 13.00 5.80 12.19
CA LEU A 3 12.49 4.44 12.42
C LEU A 3 13.10 3.92 13.73
N TYR A 4 12.25 3.60 14.69
CA TYR A 4 12.66 3.00 15.96
C TYR A 4 12.51 1.47 15.90
N GLU A 5 13.23 0.76 16.74
CA GLU A 5 13.13 -0.71 16.79
C GLU A 5 11.71 -1.18 17.16
N SER A 6 10.95 -0.36 17.91
CA SER A 6 9.54 -0.61 18.26
C SER A 6 8.60 -0.56 17.04
N ASP A 7 9.00 0.10 15.95
CA ASP A 7 8.21 0.20 14.73
C ASP A 7 8.41 -1.01 13.80
N LEU A 8 9.45 -1.81 14.08
CA LEU A 8 9.80 -3.00 13.30
C LEU A 8 9.06 -4.23 13.82
N HIS A 9 8.28 -4.87 12.97
CA HIS A 9 7.54 -6.10 13.24
C HIS A 9 8.18 -7.33 12.60
N SER A 10 8.95 -7.14 11.54
CA SER A 10 9.83 -8.13 10.93
C SER A 10 11.06 -7.43 10.36
N LYS A 11 12.22 -8.12 10.35
CA LYS A 11 13.46 -7.61 9.74
C LYS A 11 13.73 -8.23 8.37
N GLU A 12 13.27 -9.45 8.13
CA GLU A 12 13.40 -10.18 6.87
C GLU A 12 12.14 -11.03 6.61
N PRO A 13 11.25 -10.60 5.73
CA PRO A 13 11.23 -9.29 5.07
C PRO A 13 11.02 -8.13 6.05
N LEU A 14 11.50 -6.95 5.70
CA LEU A 14 11.23 -5.76 6.50
C LEU A 14 9.73 -5.48 6.50
N VAL A 15 9.13 -5.38 7.70
CA VAL A 15 7.76 -4.92 7.91
C VAL A 15 7.77 -3.91 9.04
N ALA A 16 7.41 -2.69 8.76
CA ALA A 16 7.33 -1.59 9.73
C ALA A 16 5.90 -1.04 9.80
N TYR A 17 5.48 -0.67 11.02
CA TYR A 17 4.22 0.02 11.27
C TYR A 17 4.48 1.29 12.07
N LEU A 18 4.18 2.45 11.48
CA LEU A 18 4.43 3.76 12.05
C LEU A 18 3.12 4.46 12.37
N GLU A 19 2.86 4.69 13.64
CA GLU A 19 1.72 5.49 14.06
C GLU A 19 1.96 6.99 13.89
N ASN A 20 0.90 7.75 13.59
CA ASN A 20 0.94 9.21 13.43
C ASN A 20 1.98 9.68 12.39
N PHE A 21 2.13 8.93 11.31
CA PHE A 21 3.05 9.27 10.22
C PHE A 21 2.65 10.56 9.50
N ILE A 22 1.33 10.77 9.30
CA ILE A 22 0.76 12.06 8.88
C ILE A 22 -0.33 12.52 9.84
N ALA A 23 -0.58 13.83 9.85
CA ALA A 23 -1.62 14.40 10.70
C ALA A 23 -3.03 13.95 10.26
N PRO A 24 -3.98 13.77 11.21
CA PRO A 24 -5.37 13.42 10.87
C PRO A 24 -6.04 14.36 9.86
N SER A 25 -5.71 15.65 9.92
CA SER A 25 -6.22 16.65 8.96
C SER A 25 -5.72 16.43 7.53
N GLU A 26 -4.53 15.87 7.35
CA GLU A 26 -4.01 15.51 6.03
C GLU A 26 -4.75 14.29 5.49
N CYS A 27 -5.02 13.29 6.34
CA CYS A 27 -5.87 12.15 5.96
C CYS A 27 -7.24 12.62 5.45
N ASP A 28 -7.87 13.59 6.14
CA ASP A 28 -9.18 14.15 5.74
C ASP A 28 -9.11 14.80 4.34
N ARG A 29 -8.01 15.48 4.02
CA ARG A 29 -7.79 16.07 2.68
C ARG A 29 -7.73 15.00 1.59
N PHE A 30 -7.05 13.87 1.83
CA PHE A 30 -7.02 12.74 0.90
C PHE A 30 -8.40 12.12 0.71
N VAL A 31 -9.12 11.88 1.80
CA VAL A 31 -10.48 11.32 1.78
C VAL A 31 -11.42 12.22 0.98
N GLU A 32 -11.43 13.52 1.27
CA GLU A 32 -12.31 14.48 0.58
C GLU A 32 -11.98 14.59 -0.91
N TYR A 33 -10.69 14.68 -1.25
CA TYR A 33 -10.25 14.73 -2.64
C TYR A 33 -10.66 13.48 -3.43
N SER A 34 -10.62 12.31 -2.81
CA SER A 34 -10.89 11.02 -3.46
C SER A 34 -12.37 10.65 -3.50
N ARG A 35 -13.20 11.17 -2.60
CA ARG A 35 -14.57 10.74 -2.32
C ARG A 35 -15.45 10.57 -3.57
N SER A 36 -15.41 11.52 -4.49
CA SER A 36 -16.19 11.50 -5.73
C SER A 36 -15.45 10.90 -6.93
N ARG A 37 -14.18 10.51 -6.75
CA ARG A 37 -13.30 10.06 -7.85
C ARG A 37 -13.10 8.56 -7.88
N VAL A 38 -13.25 7.87 -6.74
CA VAL A 38 -13.08 6.41 -6.67
C VAL A 38 -14.10 5.69 -7.53
N LYS A 39 -13.62 4.70 -8.29
CA LYS A 39 -14.40 3.81 -9.15
C LYS A 39 -14.12 2.38 -8.75
N GLU A 40 -15.02 1.47 -9.11
CA GLU A 40 -14.83 0.04 -8.84
C GLU A 40 -13.50 -0.46 -9.40
N SER A 41 -12.70 -1.11 -8.54
CA SER A 41 -11.34 -1.55 -8.89
C SER A 41 -11.37 -2.66 -9.94
N GLU A 42 -10.39 -2.64 -10.82
CA GLU A 42 -10.14 -3.67 -11.82
C GLU A 42 -8.79 -4.34 -11.54
N VAL A 43 -8.63 -5.57 -11.98
CA VAL A 43 -7.37 -6.30 -11.99
C VAL A 43 -6.89 -6.44 -13.42
N VAL A 44 -5.56 -6.45 -13.61
CA VAL A 44 -4.96 -6.64 -14.93
C VAL A 44 -4.83 -8.14 -15.22
N SER A 45 -5.32 -8.56 -16.37
CA SER A 45 -5.14 -9.93 -16.85
C SER A 45 -3.66 -10.22 -17.10
N LYS A 46 -3.18 -11.32 -16.52
CA LYS A 46 -1.79 -11.78 -16.71
C LYS A 46 -1.49 -12.30 -18.12
N THR A 47 -2.53 -12.55 -18.93
CA THR A 47 -2.40 -13.17 -20.25
C THR A 47 -2.48 -12.18 -21.41
N ASP A 48 -3.32 -11.15 -21.29
CA ASP A 48 -3.60 -10.22 -22.40
C ASP A 48 -3.57 -8.73 -22.00
N GLY A 49 -3.23 -8.44 -20.73
CA GLY A 49 -3.13 -7.07 -20.22
C GLY A 49 -4.47 -6.34 -20.08
N ARG A 50 -5.60 -7.00 -20.32
CA ARG A 50 -6.92 -6.36 -20.19
C ARG A 50 -7.31 -6.17 -18.74
N HIS A 51 -7.96 -5.05 -18.46
CA HIS A 51 -8.56 -4.77 -17.18
C HIS A 51 -9.91 -5.48 -17.06
N TYR A 52 -10.16 -6.14 -15.93
CA TYR A 52 -11.42 -6.81 -15.65
C TYR A 52 -11.72 -6.85 -14.15
N LYS A 53 -12.99 -6.93 -13.81
CA LYS A 53 -13.44 -7.10 -12.43
C LYS A 53 -13.17 -8.53 -11.97
N HIS A 54 -12.62 -8.67 -10.78
CA HIS A 54 -12.29 -9.98 -10.23
C HIS A 54 -12.75 -10.11 -8.78
N SER A 55 -13.33 -11.25 -8.44
CA SER A 55 -13.84 -11.53 -7.08
C SER A 55 -12.76 -11.57 -5.98
N ALA A 56 -11.48 -11.58 -6.34
CA ALA A 56 -10.39 -11.46 -5.38
C ALA A 56 -10.21 -10.02 -4.87
N ARG A 57 -10.66 -9.00 -5.64
CA ARG A 57 -10.59 -7.58 -5.27
C ARG A 57 -11.93 -6.93 -5.53
N THR A 58 -12.59 -6.49 -4.48
CA THR A 58 -13.95 -5.90 -4.57
C THR A 58 -13.97 -4.43 -4.13
N SER A 59 -12.81 -3.81 -3.95
CA SER A 59 -12.62 -2.40 -3.60
C SER A 59 -13.03 -1.43 -4.70
N SER A 60 -12.95 -0.14 -4.40
CA SER A 60 -12.92 0.94 -5.38
C SER A 60 -11.61 1.70 -5.26
N ASP A 61 -11.06 2.20 -6.35
CA ASP A 61 -9.81 2.94 -6.34
C ASP A 61 -9.82 4.20 -7.21
N PHE A 62 -8.77 4.99 -7.02
CA PHE A 62 -8.52 6.20 -7.76
C PHE A 62 -7.02 6.53 -7.71
N PHE A 63 -6.40 6.77 -8.86
CA PHE A 63 -5.03 7.25 -8.96
C PHE A 63 -4.98 8.76 -8.72
N MET A 64 -4.18 9.16 -7.73
CA MET A 64 -4.01 10.57 -7.35
C MET A 64 -3.22 11.33 -8.41
N ASP A 65 -3.56 12.60 -8.58
CA ASP A 65 -2.71 13.53 -9.30
C ASP A 65 -1.41 13.74 -8.50
N ASN A 66 -0.26 13.48 -9.13
CA ASN A 66 1.05 13.66 -8.51
C ASN A 66 1.36 15.13 -8.19
N HIS A 67 0.72 16.08 -8.86
CA HIS A 67 0.82 17.52 -8.60
C HIS A 67 -0.19 18.02 -7.56
N TYR A 68 -1.05 17.16 -7.02
CA TYR A 68 -1.88 17.54 -5.87
C TYR A 68 -0.98 17.74 -4.65
N PRO A 69 -0.85 18.96 -4.08
CA PRO A 69 0.20 19.28 -3.12
C PRO A 69 0.28 18.34 -1.90
N PRO A 70 -0.84 17.88 -1.30
CA PRO A 70 -0.75 16.89 -0.22
C PRO A 70 -0.15 15.56 -0.67
N ASN A 71 -0.43 15.10 -1.89
CA ASN A 71 0.12 13.87 -2.44
C ASN A 71 1.61 14.00 -2.73
N GLU A 72 2.01 15.09 -3.36
CA GLU A 72 3.42 15.40 -3.61
C GLU A 72 4.22 15.42 -2.31
N GLN A 73 3.72 16.11 -1.29
CA GLN A 73 4.36 16.16 0.03
C GLN A 73 4.45 14.78 0.69
N LEU A 74 3.37 13.97 0.63
CA LEU A 74 3.38 12.62 1.19
C LEU A 74 4.44 11.75 0.51
N ARG A 75 4.50 11.77 -0.82
CA ARG A 75 5.49 11.01 -1.61
C ARG A 75 6.92 11.39 -1.21
N HIS A 76 7.21 12.68 -1.09
CA HIS A 76 8.53 13.16 -0.60
C HIS A 76 8.82 12.70 0.82
N THR A 77 7.84 12.78 1.72
CA THR A 77 8.02 12.35 3.12
C THR A 77 8.33 10.85 3.20
N VAL A 78 7.62 10.01 2.44
CA VAL A 78 7.88 8.56 2.39
C VAL A 78 9.25 8.27 1.78
N ALA A 79 9.60 8.93 0.67
CA ALA A 79 10.88 8.77 -0.01
C ALA A 79 12.06 9.10 0.90
N GLU A 80 12.01 10.26 1.56
CA GLU A 80 13.03 10.70 2.51
C GLU A 80 13.13 9.78 3.73
N PHE A 81 11.98 9.34 4.26
CA PHE A 81 11.95 8.52 5.48
C PHE A 81 12.55 7.12 5.27
N PHE A 82 12.32 6.51 4.12
CA PHE A 82 12.80 5.16 3.79
C PHE A 82 14.01 5.15 2.86
N ASP A 83 14.64 6.32 2.63
CA ASP A 83 15.79 6.47 1.74
C ASP A 83 15.56 5.84 0.36
N LYS A 84 14.43 6.18 -0.26
CA LYS A 84 14.05 5.70 -1.59
C LYS A 84 14.01 6.84 -2.60
N ASP A 85 14.36 6.54 -3.85
CA ASP A 85 14.24 7.52 -4.93
C ASP A 85 12.76 7.74 -5.29
N ILE A 86 12.28 8.97 -5.14
CA ILE A 86 10.91 9.34 -5.48
C ILE A 86 10.56 9.09 -6.95
N MET A 87 11.55 9.09 -7.83
CA MET A 87 11.36 8.81 -9.26
C MET A 87 11.02 7.35 -9.53
N SER A 88 11.31 6.45 -8.58
CA SER A 88 10.95 5.03 -8.66
C SER A 88 9.54 4.73 -8.14
N PHE A 89 8.83 5.75 -7.60
CA PHE A 89 7.49 5.54 -7.04
C PHE A 89 6.44 5.45 -8.13
N GLU A 90 5.62 4.41 -8.08
CA GLU A 90 4.38 4.37 -8.85
C GLU A 90 3.42 5.50 -8.43
N ASP A 91 2.41 5.77 -9.25
CA ASP A 91 1.36 6.73 -8.91
C ASP A 91 0.63 6.30 -7.63
N THR A 92 0.41 7.26 -6.74
CA THR A 92 -0.32 7.00 -5.49
C THR A 92 -1.76 6.59 -5.80
N MET A 93 -2.17 5.46 -5.28
CA MET A 93 -3.54 4.95 -5.44
C MET A 93 -4.30 5.03 -4.11
N VAL A 94 -5.44 5.72 -4.10
CA VAL A 94 -6.37 5.67 -2.97
C VAL A 94 -7.33 4.52 -3.19
N ILE A 95 -7.44 3.63 -2.19
CA ILE A 95 -8.32 2.47 -2.22
C ILE A 95 -9.40 2.65 -1.15
N ARG A 96 -10.64 2.41 -1.53
CA ARG A 96 -11.78 2.43 -0.63
C ARG A 96 -12.41 1.05 -0.55
N TYR A 97 -12.60 0.57 0.68
CA TYR A 97 -13.37 -0.62 0.98
C TYR A 97 -14.66 -0.23 1.69
N LEU A 98 -15.78 -0.76 1.23
CA LEU A 98 -17.07 -0.74 1.92
C LEU A 98 -17.24 -2.02 2.74
N GLU A 99 -18.26 -2.07 3.59
CA GLU A 99 -18.61 -3.26 4.36
C GLU A 99 -18.74 -4.50 3.45
N GLY A 100 -18.10 -5.60 3.86
CA GLY A 100 -18.07 -6.85 3.11
C GLY A 100 -17.08 -6.87 1.93
N GLN A 101 -16.43 -5.76 1.59
CA GLN A 101 -15.40 -5.73 0.56
C GLN A 101 -14.04 -6.19 1.08
N GLN A 102 -13.25 -6.77 0.19
CA GLN A 102 -11.93 -7.32 0.53
C GLN A 102 -10.98 -7.32 -0.67
N TYR A 103 -9.71 -7.45 -0.39
CA TYR A 103 -8.71 -7.93 -1.31
C TYR A 103 -8.08 -9.19 -0.71
N LYS A 104 -8.22 -10.31 -1.40
CA LYS A 104 -7.69 -11.60 -0.93
C LYS A 104 -6.16 -11.58 -0.86
N PRO A 105 -5.53 -12.49 -0.07
CA PRO A 105 -4.08 -12.59 0.00
C PRO A 105 -3.44 -12.64 -1.38
N HIS A 106 -2.43 -11.80 -1.59
CA HIS A 106 -1.69 -11.64 -2.83
C HIS A 106 -0.32 -11.07 -2.51
N VAL A 107 0.60 -11.15 -3.44
CA VAL A 107 1.88 -10.44 -3.38
C VAL A 107 1.79 -9.21 -4.28
N ASP A 108 2.44 -8.12 -3.88
CA ASP A 108 2.44 -6.86 -4.64
C ASP A 108 3.49 -6.83 -5.74
N TYR A 109 4.56 -7.61 -5.60
CA TYR A 109 5.58 -7.74 -6.64
C TYR A 109 5.10 -8.60 -7.83
N PHE A 110 5.73 -8.43 -8.98
CA PHE A 110 5.40 -9.21 -10.17
C PHE A 110 6.02 -10.61 -10.08
N LEU A 111 5.19 -11.65 -10.21
CA LEU A 111 5.64 -13.05 -10.12
C LEU A 111 6.54 -13.49 -11.29
N HIS A 112 6.54 -12.74 -12.39
CA HIS A 112 7.33 -13.03 -13.57
C HIS A 112 7.97 -11.76 -14.07
N ASP A 113 9.14 -11.87 -14.66
CA ASP A 113 9.79 -10.77 -15.37
C ASP A 113 8.87 -10.31 -16.51
N VAL A 114 8.31 -9.13 -16.37
CA VAL A 114 7.46 -8.50 -17.39
C VAL A 114 8.36 -7.55 -18.17
N SER A 115 8.70 -7.92 -19.40
CA SER A 115 9.59 -7.15 -20.26
C SER A 115 9.20 -5.67 -20.31
N GLY A 116 10.11 -4.79 -19.89
CA GLY A 116 9.95 -3.34 -19.89
C GLY A 116 9.20 -2.75 -18.69
N ILE A 117 8.88 -3.55 -17.66
CA ILE A 117 8.33 -3.09 -16.39
C ILE A 117 9.34 -3.37 -15.28
N GLU A 118 9.70 -2.32 -14.53
CA GLU A 118 10.56 -2.47 -13.35
C GLU A 118 9.82 -3.23 -12.24
N GLN A 119 10.56 -4.05 -11.49
CA GLN A 119 10.00 -4.82 -10.39
C GLN A 119 9.66 -3.90 -9.22
N ARG A 120 8.54 -4.15 -8.57
CA ARG A 120 8.23 -3.55 -7.28
C ARG A 120 9.14 -4.13 -6.21
N VAL A 121 9.70 -3.29 -5.37
CA VAL A 121 10.64 -3.67 -4.30
C VAL A 121 10.10 -3.40 -2.91
N ALA A 122 9.10 -2.54 -2.79
CA ALA A 122 8.45 -2.19 -1.52
C ALA A 122 7.03 -1.68 -1.73
N THR A 123 6.22 -1.75 -0.68
CA THR A 123 4.89 -1.15 -0.63
C THR A 123 4.73 -0.31 0.63
N ALA A 124 4.11 0.86 0.48
CA ALA A 124 3.71 1.75 1.56
C ALA A 124 2.19 1.91 1.55
N ILE A 125 1.52 1.57 2.65
CA ILE A 125 0.07 1.68 2.82
C ILE A 125 -0.24 2.69 3.91
N MET A 126 -0.88 3.81 3.55
CA MET A 126 -1.32 4.84 4.48
C MET A 126 -2.79 4.62 4.85
N TYR A 127 -3.09 4.52 6.14
CA TYR A 127 -4.47 4.47 6.62
C TYR A 127 -5.05 5.89 6.79
N LEU A 128 -6.10 6.19 6.04
CA LEU A 128 -6.72 7.52 6.01
C LEU A 128 -7.86 7.69 7.03
N ASN A 129 -8.35 6.58 7.60
CA ASN A 129 -9.40 6.60 8.61
C ASN A 129 -9.26 5.41 9.58
N ASP A 130 -9.89 5.54 10.73
CA ASP A 130 -10.11 4.43 11.65
C ASP A 130 -11.29 3.58 11.16
N VAL A 131 -11.30 2.29 11.52
CA VAL A 131 -12.44 1.38 11.34
C VAL A 131 -12.70 0.61 12.63
N GLU A 132 -13.98 0.43 12.96
CA GLU A 132 -14.36 -0.30 14.18
C GLU A 132 -14.04 -1.79 14.05
N GLU A 133 -14.40 -2.39 12.93
CA GLU A 133 -14.19 -3.82 12.65
C GLU A 133 -13.67 -4.04 11.23
N GLY A 134 -12.82 -5.06 11.06
CA GLY A 134 -12.24 -5.43 9.77
C GLY A 134 -11.17 -4.47 9.26
N GLY A 135 -10.95 -4.49 7.95
CA GLY A 135 -10.02 -3.60 7.23
C GLY A 135 -8.53 -3.83 7.53
N ALA A 136 -8.18 -4.84 8.32
CA ALA A 136 -6.79 -5.11 8.67
C ALA A 136 -5.96 -5.52 7.45
N THR A 137 -4.73 -5.02 7.39
CA THR A 137 -3.69 -5.58 6.52
C THR A 137 -3.00 -6.72 7.26
N THR A 138 -3.02 -7.91 6.67
CA THR A 138 -2.49 -9.12 7.30
C THR A 138 -1.37 -9.72 6.48
N PHE A 139 -0.37 -10.25 7.18
CA PHE A 139 0.71 -11.06 6.62
C PHE A 139 0.62 -12.45 7.25
N PRO A 140 -0.22 -13.36 6.70
CA PRO A 140 -0.51 -14.64 7.34
C PRO A 140 0.71 -15.52 7.58
N ARG A 141 1.72 -15.42 6.72
CA ARG A 141 2.97 -16.21 6.82
C ARG A 141 3.92 -15.69 7.90
N LEU A 142 3.72 -14.45 8.36
CA LEU A 142 4.48 -13.82 9.45
C LEU A 142 3.68 -13.76 10.76
N ASP A 143 2.41 -14.21 10.75
CA ASP A 143 1.47 -14.06 11.88
C ASP A 143 1.31 -12.58 12.33
N LEU A 144 1.32 -11.65 11.35
CA LEU A 144 1.16 -10.22 11.61
C LEU A 144 -0.20 -9.73 11.09
N SER A 145 -0.80 -8.81 11.85
CA SER A 145 -2.07 -8.17 11.50
C SER A 145 -2.09 -6.73 12.02
N PHE A 146 -2.34 -5.77 11.13
CA PHE A 146 -2.35 -4.34 11.43
C PHE A 146 -3.74 -3.78 11.22
N LYS A 147 -4.38 -3.36 12.31
CA LYS A 147 -5.69 -2.69 12.25
C LYS A 147 -5.51 -1.27 11.72
N PRO A 148 -6.40 -0.78 10.83
CA PRO A 148 -6.36 0.61 10.39
C PRO A 148 -6.42 1.59 11.55
N LYS A 149 -5.45 2.50 11.58
CA LYS A 149 -5.41 3.64 12.49
C LYS A 149 -5.12 4.89 11.66
N LYS A 150 -6.00 5.87 11.73
CA LYS A 150 -5.89 7.09 10.93
C LYS A 150 -4.53 7.77 11.11
N GLY A 151 -3.85 8.04 10.00
CA GLY A 151 -2.52 8.64 9.99
C GLY A 151 -1.37 7.67 10.20
N SER A 152 -1.61 6.36 10.34
CA SER A 152 -0.54 5.37 10.40
C SER A 152 -0.16 4.84 9.01
N LEU A 153 1.08 4.38 8.91
CA LEU A 153 1.69 3.80 7.72
C LEU A 153 2.17 2.38 8.00
N ILE A 154 1.85 1.45 7.09
CA ILE A 154 2.58 0.18 6.97
C ILE A 154 3.55 0.32 5.82
N TYR A 155 4.79 -0.09 6.03
CA TYR A 155 5.81 -0.22 5.00
C TYR A 155 6.41 -1.62 5.04
N PHE A 156 6.54 -2.26 3.89
CA PHE A 156 7.17 -3.56 3.78
C PHE A 156 7.96 -3.71 2.47
N GLU A 157 9.05 -4.48 2.54
CA GLU A 157 9.95 -4.72 1.43
C GLU A 157 9.90 -6.17 0.97
N TYR A 158 10.21 -6.39 -0.30
CA TYR A 158 10.31 -7.69 -0.96
C TYR A 158 11.40 -7.70 -2.05
N ASP A 159 12.43 -6.88 -1.86
CA ASP A 159 13.62 -6.83 -2.72
C ASP A 159 14.72 -7.73 -2.14
N TYR A 160 14.39 -8.99 -1.91
CA TYR A 160 15.32 -9.99 -1.41
C TYR A 160 15.67 -10.98 -2.52
N GLU A 161 16.93 -11.47 -2.54
CA GLU A 161 17.36 -12.50 -3.50
C GLU A 161 16.61 -13.83 -3.31
N ASP A 162 16.20 -14.13 -2.05
CA ASP A 162 15.44 -15.32 -1.72
C ASP A 162 13.93 -15.13 -1.93
N TYR A 163 13.39 -15.85 -2.91
CA TYR A 163 11.95 -15.87 -3.16
C TYR A 163 11.10 -16.29 -1.94
N ASN A 164 11.62 -17.20 -1.09
CA ASN A 164 10.87 -17.63 0.08
C ASN A 164 10.70 -16.49 1.08
N THR A 165 11.70 -15.63 1.24
CA THR A 165 11.63 -14.42 2.06
C THR A 165 10.63 -13.43 1.47
N ASN A 166 10.68 -13.15 0.16
CA ASN A 166 9.71 -12.29 -0.51
C ASN A 166 8.27 -12.81 -0.36
N ALA A 167 8.08 -14.12 -0.48
CA ALA A 167 6.78 -14.76 -0.36
C ALA A 167 6.15 -14.64 1.05
N LEU A 168 6.92 -14.29 2.08
CA LEU A 168 6.40 -14.05 3.43
C LEU A 168 5.49 -12.80 3.48
N THR A 169 5.60 -11.89 2.52
CA THR A 169 4.74 -10.69 2.41
C THR A 169 3.35 -10.98 1.82
N LEU A 170 3.00 -12.24 1.57
CA LEU A 170 1.67 -12.66 1.11
C LEU A 170 0.61 -12.38 2.16
#